data_c50751728241d5d49e0e7c04a5c10d51
#
_entry.id   c50751728241d5d49e0e7c04a5c10d51
#
_cell.length_a   1.000
_cell.length_b   1.000
_cell.length_c   1.000
_cell.angle_alpha   90.00
_cell.angle_beta   90.00
_cell.angle_gamma   90.00
#
_symmetry.space_group_name_H-M   'P 1'
#
loop_
_entity.id
_entity.type
_entity.pdbx_description
1 polymer ?
#
loop_
_entity_poly.entity_id
_entity_poly.type
_entity_poly.pdbx_seq_one_letter_code
_entity_poly.pdbx_strand_id
1 'polypeptide(L)'
;MLETKWVAEQLGRPVVKAFNSISIGSLRNHGRPKGSPERIALPVAADDQQAKDVIIGLIDEIGFDGVDAGGLDASWRQQLGGALYCTDLSASRLKEVMQGLTDDDYAKLGERRDIALKAVMEWSHGLIAGDLPRLMRSLAGLPD
;
A
#
# COMPACT_ATOMS: atom_id res chain seq x y z
N MET A 1 2.78 -1.99 -17.01
CA MET A 1 2.22 -3.33 -16.66
C MET A 1 1.88 -3.34 -15.18
N LEU A 2 0.74 -3.90 -14.80
CA LEU A 2 0.37 -4.09 -13.40
C LEU A 2 1.10 -5.32 -12.85
N GLU A 3 1.98 -5.12 -11.87
CA GLU A 3 2.83 -6.18 -11.29
C GLU A 3 2.02 -7.41 -10.86
N THR A 4 0.91 -7.19 -10.15
CA THR A 4 0.09 -8.27 -9.61
C THR A 4 -0.66 -9.04 -10.69
N LYS A 5 -1.09 -8.40 -11.77
CA LYS A 5 -1.66 -9.09 -12.93
C LYS A 5 -0.64 -9.98 -13.62
N TRP A 6 0.56 -9.46 -13.82
CA TRP A 6 1.66 -10.26 -14.37
C TRP A 6 1.94 -11.50 -13.49
N VAL A 7 1.97 -11.34 -12.14
CA VAL A 7 2.14 -12.47 -11.22
C VAL A 7 1.00 -13.49 -11.37
N ALA A 8 -0.26 -13.03 -11.43
CA ALA A 8 -1.42 -13.92 -11.63
C ALA A 8 -1.33 -14.72 -12.93
N GLU A 9 -0.90 -14.06 -14.02
CA GLU A 9 -0.69 -14.71 -15.33
C GLU A 9 0.43 -15.76 -15.26
N GLN A 10 1.57 -15.44 -14.63
CA GLN A 10 2.69 -16.41 -14.49
C GLN A 10 2.31 -17.62 -13.64
N LEU A 11 1.50 -17.43 -12.61
CA LEU A 11 1.06 -18.51 -11.72
C LEU A 11 -0.13 -19.30 -12.30
N GLY A 12 -0.84 -18.76 -13.29
CA GLY A 12 -2.06 -19.36 -13.86
C GLY A 12 -3.19 -19.51 -12.82
N ARG A 13 -3.25 -18.63 -11.81
CA ARG A 13 -4.22 -18.70 -10.71
C ARG A 13 -4.53 -17.32 -10.11
N PRO A 14 -5.72 -17.13 -9.49
CA PRO A 14 -6.06 -15.91 -8.78
C PRO A 14 -5.04 -15.59 -7.67
N VAL A 15 -4.80 -14.30 -7.46
CA VAL A 15 -3.92 -13.78 -6.41
C VAL A 15 -4.60 -12.64 -5.67
N VAL A 16 -4.15 -12.39 -4.43
CA VAL A 16 -4.52 -11.21 -3.64
C VAL A 16 -3.27 -10.36 -3.44
N LYS A 17 -3.36 -9.06 -3.73
CA LYS A 17 -2.31 -8.10 -3.41
C LYS A 17 -2.57 -7.51 -2.04
N ALA A 18 -1.67 -7.78 -1.10
CA ALA A 18 -1.72 -7.28 0.27
C ALA A 18 -0.29 -7.15 0.84
N PHE A 19 -0.15 -6.47 1.97
CA PHE A 19 1.09 -6.30 2.76
C PHE A 19 2.27 -5.60 2.07
N ASN A 20 2.18 -5.23 0.82
CA ASN A 20 3.25 -4.49 0.13
C ASN A 20 3.23 -2.98 0.42
N SER A 21 2.17 -2.49 1.09
CA SER A 21 1.94 -1.06 1.36
C SER A 21 2.30 -0.64 2.79
N ILE A 22 3.04 -1.48 3.50
CA ILE A 22 3.53 -1.19 4.85
C ILE A 22 5.02 -1.50 4.94
N SER A 23 5.76 -0.65 5.64
CA SER A 23 7.17 -0.93 5.91
C SER A 23 7.33 -2.07 6.91
N ILE A 24 8.44 -2.81 6.85
CA ILE A 24 8.73 -3.89 7.81
C ILE A 24 8.81 -3.35 9.24
N GLY A 25 9.28 -2.12 9.42
CA GLY A 25 9.34 -1.45 10.72
C GLY A 25 7.96 -1.16 11.29
N SER A 26 7.06 -0.61 10.47
CA SER A 26 5.67 -0.35 10.87
C SER A 26 4.90 -1.63 11.14
N LEU A 27 5.08 -2.67 10.30
CA LEU A 27 4.44 -3.96 10.49
C LEU A 27 4.83 -4.63 11.84
N ARG A 28 6.09 -4.50 12.23
CA ARG A 28 6.60 -5.07 13.50
C ARG A 28 6.15 -4.31 14.74
N ASN A 29 6.03 -2.98 14.66
CA ASN A 29 5.99 -2.14 15.85
C ASN A 29 4.67 -1.38 16.03
N HIS A 30 3.83 -1.27 15.00
CA HIS A 30 2.67 -0.40 15.01
C HIS A 30 1.32 -1.11 14.98
N GLY A 31 1.27 -2.43 15.21
CA GLY A 31 0.01 -3.15 15.43
C GLY A 31 -0.72 -2.59 16.66
N ARG A 32 -2.04 -2.35 16.54
CA ARG A 32 -2.89 -1.77 17.61
C ARG A 32 -4.21 -2.53 17.73
N PRO A 33 -4.84 -2.51 18.93
CA PRO A 33 -6.17 -3.10 19.10
C PRO A 33 -7.19 -2.48 18.15
N LYS A 34 -8.23 -3.24 17.83
CA LYS A 34 -9.35 -2.77 17.00
C LYS A 34 -10.03 -1.54 17.62
N GLY A 35 -10.33 -0.55 16.77
CA GLY A 35 -10.93 0.71 17.18
C GLY A 35 -9.96 1.73 17.78
N SER A 36 -8.65 1.43 17.82
CA SER A 36 -7.66 2.43 18.23
C SER A 36 -7.62 3.59 17.22
N PRO A 37 -7.50 4.84 17.67
CA PRO A 37 -7.28 5.97 16.78
C PRO A 37 -5.95 5.79 16.04
N GLU A 38 -5.89 6.28 14.81
CA GLU A 38 -4.69 6.22 13.94
C GLU A 38 -4.13 4.80 13.71
N ARG A 39 -5.00 3.78 13.78
CA ARG A 39 -4.63 2.42 13.39
C ARG A 39 -4.29 2.41 11.91
N ILE A 40 -3.10 1.90 11.56
CA ILE A 40 -2.64 1.87 10.16
C ILE A 40 -3.54 0.96 9.34
N ALA A 41 -3.91 1.41 8.16
CA ALA A 41 -4.71 0.67 7.20
C ALA A 41 -3.88 0.10 6.06
N LEU A 42 -4.20 -1.13 5.67
CA LEU A 42 -3.57 -1.84 4.57
C LEU A 42 -4.58 -2.06 3.44
N PRO A 43 -4.30 -1.56 2.22
CA PRO A 43 -5.15 -1.82 1.06
C PRO A 43 -5.01 -3.27 0.62
N VAL A 44 -6.14 -3.89 0.27
CA VAL A 44 -6.22 -5.25 -0.25
C VAL A 44 -6.91 -5.23 -1.60
N ALA A 45 -6.25 -5.70 -2.66
CA ALA A 45 -6.80 -5.77 -4.01
C ALA A 45 -6.85 -7.22 -4.50
N ALA A 46 -8.02 -7.66 -4.96
CA ALA A 46 -8.24 -8.96 -5.58
C ALA A 46 -9.53 -8.95 -6.38
N ASP A 47 -9.62 -9.84 -7.37
CA ASP A 47 -10.86 -10.05 -8.14
C ASP A 47 -11.80 -11.04 -7.43
N ASP A 48 -11.29 -11.88 -6.56
CA ASP A 48 -12.05 -12.79 -5.70
C ASP A 48 -12.39 -12.12 -4.35
N GLN A 49 -13.68 -11.85 -4.13
CA GLN A 49 -14.13 -11.19 -2.90
C GLN A 49 -13.94 -12.05 -1.65
N GLN A 50 -14.13 -13.36 -1.73
CA GLN A 50 -13.95 -14.23 -0.57
C GLN A 50 -12.48 -14.28 -0.13
N ALA A 51 -11.56 -14.40 -1.08
CA ALA A 51 -10.13 -14.34 -0.79
C ALA A 51 -9.73 -12.99 -0.20
N LYS A 52 -10.32 -11.89 -0.69
CA LYS A 52 -10.11 -10.54 -0.15
C LYS A 52 -10.57 -10.43 1.29
N ASP A 53 -11.77 -10.92 1.60
CA ASP A 53 -12.36 -10.87 2.96
C ASP A 53 -11.53 -11.66 3.97
N VAL A 54 -10.98 -12.82 3.57
CA VAL A 54 -10.06 -13.60 4.41
C VAL A 54 -8.81 -12.80 4.75
N ILE A 55 -8.21 -12.14 3.78
CA ILE A 55 -6.99 -11.34 4.00
C ILE A 55 -7.29 -10.09 4.84
N ILE A 56 -8.44 -9.43 4.63
CA ILE A 56 -8.89 -8.31 5.46
C ILE A 56 -9.05 -8.75 6.92
N GLY A 57 -9.66 -9.93 7.16
CA GLY A 57 -9.78 -10.51 8.49
C GLY A 57 -8.42 -10.76 9.16
N LEU A 58 -7.48 -11.36 8.43
CA LEU A 58 -6.12 -11.59 8.92
C LEU A 58 -5.40 -10.28 9.29
N ILE A 59 -5.56 -9.25 8.47
CA ILE A 59 -4.99 -7.91 8.72
C ILE A 59 -5.56 -7.33 10.03
N ASP A 60 -6.87 -7.50 10.29
CA ASP A 60 -7.50 -7.05 11.53
C ASP A 60 -6.95 -7.79 12.75
N GLU A 61 -6.77 -9.12 12.67
CA GLU A 61 -6.22 -9.95 13.75
C GLU A 61 -4.80 -9.55 14.15
N ILE A 62 -3.95 -9.15 13.19
CA ILE A 62 -2.57 -8.74 13.47
C ILE A 62 -2.41 -7.27 13.85
N GLY A 63 -3.51 -6.54 14.01
CA GLY A 63 -3.50 -5.19 14.58
C GLY A 63 -3.56 -4.03 13.58
N PHE A 64 -4.03 -4.26 12.35
CA PHE A 64 -4.15 -3.26 11.28
C PHE A 64 -5.57 -3.24 10.71
N ASP A 65 -5.96 -2.18 10.00
CA ASP A 65 -7.25 -2.11 9.34
C ASP A 65 -7.12 -2.58 7.88
N GLY A 66 -7.77 -3.68 7.51
CA GLY A 66 -7.88 -4.10 6.12
C GLY A 66 -8.88 -3.22 5.36
N VAL A 67 -8.49 -2.67 4.21
CA VAL A 67 -9.36 -1.84 3.36
C VAL A 67 -9.46 -2.44 1.98
N ASP A 68 -10.68 -2.69 1.52
CA ASP A 68 -10.93 -3.12 0.14
C ASP A 68 -10.48 -2.02 -0.84
N ALA A 69 -9.47 -2.33 -1.65
CA ALA A 69 -8.90 -1.45 -2.66
C ALA A 69 -9.37 -1.78 -4.09
N GLY A 70 -10.39 -2.62 -4.22
CA GLY A 70 -10.96 -3.04 -5.50
C GLY A 70 -10.33 -4.29 -6.10
N GLY A 71 -10.49 -4.46 -7.40
CA GLY A 71 -9.89 -5.55 -8.17
C GLY A 71 -8.41 -5.34 -8.48
N LEU A 72 -7.80 -6.33 -9.15
CA LEU A 72 -6.39 -6.27 -9.53
C LEU A 72 -6.08 -5.11 -10.49
N ASP A 73 -7.05 -4.63 -11.27
CA ASP A 73 -6.89 -3.44 -12.12
C ASP A 73 -6.59 -2.16 -11.32
N ALA A 74 -7.10 -2.08 -10.10
CA ALA A 74 -6.88 -0.96 -9.20
C ALA A 74 -5.57 -1.07 -8.39
N SER A 75 -4.88 -2.22 -8.47
CA SER A 75 -3.72 -2.54 -7.64
C SER A 75 -2.47 -1.66 -7.88
N TRP A 76 -2.45 -0.87 -8.96
CA TRP A 76 -1.40 0.11 -9.23
C TRP A 76 -1.28 1.16 -8.11
N ARG A 77 -2.39 1.48 -7.44
CA ARG A 77 -2.45 2.46 -6.35
C ARG A 77 -1.54 2.13 -5.18
N GLN A 78 -1.26 0.85 -5.00
CA GLN A 78 -0.39 0.30 -3.93
C GLN A 78 0.92 -0.30 -4.46
N GLN A 79 1.26 -0.10 -5.74
CA GLN A 79 2.60 -0.39 -6.27
C GLN A 79 3.61 0.64 -5.78
N LEU A 80 4.89 0.31 -5.85
CA LEU A 80 5.96 1.29 -5.63
C LEU A 80 5.78 2.48 -6.58
N GLY A 81 5.73 3.69 -6.02
CA GLY A 81 5.36 4.92 -6.71
C GLY A 81 3.87 5.24 -6.68
N GLY A 82 3.01 4.30 -6.29
CA GLY A 82 1.58 4.54 -6.03
C GLY A 82 1.36 5.29 -4.72
N ALA A 83 0.27 6.06 -4.66
CA ALA A 83 -0.03 6.94 -3.53
C ALA A 83 -0.37 6.21 -2.22
N LEU A 84 -0.57 4.89 -2.27
CA LEU A 84 -0.85 4.08 -1.07
C LEU A 84 0.36 3.26 -0.61
N TYR A 85 1.51 3.36 -1.29
CA TYR A 85 2.67 2.54 -1.00
C TYR A 85 3.42 3.03 0.25
N CYS A 86 3.44 2.23 1.32
CA CYS A 86 4.18 2.49 2.57
C CYS A 86 3.92 3.88 3.19
N THR A 87 2.67 4.33 3.21
CA THR A 87 2.29 5.67 3.69
C THR A 87 1.78 5.70 5.13
N ASP A 88 1.53 4.54 5.73
CA ASP A 88 1.03 4.36 7.11
C ASP A 88 -0.22 5.21 7.44
N LEU A 89 -1.15 5.29 6.47
CA LEU A 89 -2.39 6.05 6.63
C LEU A 89 -3.41 5.29 7.48
N SER A 90 -4.28 6.03 8.19
CA SER A 90 -5.49 5.46 8.80
C SER A 90 -6.52 5.05 7.73
N ALA A 91 -7.49 4.22 8.10
CA ALA A 91 -8.50 3.71 7.16
C ALA A 91 -9.32 4.82 6.49
N SER A 92 -9.68 5.87 7.24
CA SER A 92 -10.40 7.03 6.70
C SER A 92 -9.55 7.78 5.68
N ARG A 93 -8.29 8.04 6.03
CA ARG A 93 -7.37 8.78 5.17
C ARG A 93 -7.01 7.98 3.90
N LEU A 94 -6.79 6.68 4.04
CA LEU A 94 -6.51 5.81 2.91
C LEU A 94 -7.67 5.79 1.91
N LYS A 95 -8.92 5.71 2.38
CA LYS A 95 -10.11 5.77 1.53
C LYS A 95 -10.26 7.12 0.83
N GLU A 96 -9.99 8.22 1.52
CA GLU A 96 -10.01 9.57 0.94
C GLU A 96 -8.99 9.70 -0.19
N VAL A 97 -7.74 9.27 0.04
CA VAL A 97 -6.70 9.25 -1.00
C VAL A 97 -7.12 8.39 -2.19
N MET A 98 -7.64 7.18 -1.95
CA MET A 98 -8.13 6.30 -3.02
C MET A 98 -9.18 6.95 -3.91
N GLN A 99 -10.12 7.71 -3.32
CA GLN A 99 -11.19 8.38 -4.05
C GLN A 99 -10.68 9.56 -4.89
N GLY A 100 -9.59 10.19 -4.49
CA GLY A 100 -8.98 11.32 -5.19
C GLY A 100 -8.04 10.92 -6.33
N LEU A 101 -7.67 9.64 -6.47
CA LEU A 101 -6.74 9.19 -7.50
C LEU A 101 -7.37 9.15 -8.89
N THR A 102 -6.62 9.63 -9.87
CA THR A 102 -7.04 9.81 -11.27
C THR A 102 -6.13 9.07 -12.24
N ASP A 103 -6.48 9.09 -13.52
CA ASP A 103 -5.63 8.54 -14.60
C ASP A 103 -4.28 9.27 -14.71
N ASP A 104 -4.22 10.55 -14.32
CA ASP A 104 -2.98 11.32 -14.27
C ASP A 104 -2.01 10.76 -13.21
N ASP A 105 -2.53 10.31 -12.07
CA ASP A 105 -1.73 9.62 -11.05
C ASP A 105 -1.18 8.29 -11.54
N TYR A 106 -1.97 7.56 -12.31
CA TYR A 106 -1.51 6.32 -12.97
C TYR A 106 -0.40 6.61 -13.98
N ALA A 107 -0.54 7.67 -14.80
CA ALA A 107 0.46 8.06 -15.78
C ALA A 107 1.81 8.42 -15.13
N LYS A 108 1.77 9.02 -13.93
CA LYS A 108 2.97 9.41 -13.16
C LYS A 108 3.59 8.29 -12.33
N LEU A 109 2.98 7.12 -12.30
CA LEU A 109 3.42 5.99 -11.47
C LEU A 109 4.89 5.61 -11.73
N GLY A 110 5.31 5.55 -13.00
CA GLY A 110 6.68 5.20 -13.38
C GLY A 110 7.71 6.21 -12.87
N GLU A 111 7.45 7.48 -13.06
CA GLU A 111 8.33 8.56 -12.59
C GLU A 111 8.47 8.54 -11.06
N ARG A 112 7.35 8.45 -10.33
CA ARG A 112 7.35 8.37 -8.86
C ARG A 112 8.09 7.14 -8.36
N ARG A 113 7.93 5.99 -9.04
CA ARG A 113 8.68 4.76 -8.74
C ARG A 113 10.18 4.96 -8.87
N ASP A 114 10.62 5.57 -9.96
CA ASP A 114 12.06 5.76 -10.24
C ASP A 114 12.68 6.73 -9.22
N ILE A 115 11.95 7.78 -8.82
CA ILE A 115 12.36 8.68 -7.72
C ILE A 115 12.46 7.91 -6.39
N ALA A 116 11.43 7.10 -6.07
CA ALA A 116 11.41 6.31 -4.83
C ALA A 116 12.55 5.30 -4.77
N LEU A 117 12.83 4.58 -5.86
CA LEU A 117 13.93 3.63 -5.95
C LEU A 117 15.28 4.32 -5.75
N LYS A 118 15.50 5.46 -6.42
CA LYS A 118 16.73 6.24 -6.25
C LYS A 118 16.91 6.67 -4.82
N ALA A 119 15.88 7.23 -4.19
CA ALA A 119 15.93 7.66 -2.80
C ALA A 119 16.25 6.49 -1.85
N VAL A 120 15.60 5.33 -2.02
CA VAL A 120 15.85 4.14 -1.19
C VAL A 120 17.28 3.64 -1.39
N MET A 121 17.80 3.61 -2.63
CA MET A 121 19.17 3.18 -2.91
C MET A 121 20.23 4.14 -2.34
N GLU A 122 20.00 5.44 -2.45
CA GLU A 122 20.91 6.46 -1.89
C GLU A 122 20.88 6.48 -0.36
N TRP A 123 19.73 6.16 0.26
CA TRP A 123 19.52 6.15 1.70
C TRP A 123 19.77 4.80 2.36
N SER A 124 20.06 3.75 1.61
CA SER A 124 20.26 2.40 2.14
C SER A 124 21.32 2.30 3.25
N HIS A 125 22.18 3.29 3.38
CA HIS A 125 23.20 3.39 4.43
C HIS A 125 22.75 4.17 5.68
N GLY A 126 21.50 4.70 5.74
CA GLY A 126 21.05 5.54 6.85
C GLY A 126 19.53 5.63 7.07
N LEU A 127 18.72 4.90 6.30
CA LEU A 127 17.26 4.91 6.50
C LEU A 127 16.90 4.32 7.86
N ILE A 128 16.44 5.19 8.77
CA ILE A 128 15.75 4.76 9.98
C ILE A 128 14.35 4.30 9.55
N ALA A 129 13.89 3.18 10.09
CA ALA A 129 12.64 2.52 9.68
C ALA A 129 11.38 3.43 9.73
N GLY A 130 11.42 4.55 10.44
CA GLY A 130 10.35 5.56 10.50
C GLY A 130 10.33 6.57 9.36
N ASP A 131 11.39 6.68 8.57
CA ASP A 131 11.51 7.72 7.54
C ASP A 131 10.81 7.32 6.22
N LEU A 132 10.68 6.03 5.95
CA LEU A 132 10.09 5.54 4.71
C LEU A 132 8.63 6.00 4.53
N PRO A 133 7.70 5.85 5.50
CA PRO A 133 6.34 6.35 5.34
C PRO A 133 6.26 7.85 5.07
N ARG A 134 7.11 8.64 5.71
CA ARG A 134 7.19 10.09 5.51
C ARG A 134 7.63 10.43 4.08
N LEU A 135 8.70 9.79 3.60
CA LEU A 135 9.15 9.94 2.22
C LEU A 135 8.04 9.59 1.22
N MET A 136 7.36 8.45 1.42
CA MET A 136 6.31 8.00 0.51
C MET A 136 5.11 8.95 0.51
N ARG A 137 4.70 9.48 1.68
CA ARG A 137 3.65 10.53 1.73
C ARG A 137 4.08 11.78 0.96
N SER A 138 5.29 12.25 1.15
CA SER A 138 5.82 13.42 0.42
C SER A 138 5.82 13.21 -1.10
N LEU A 139 6.26 12.05 -1.58
CA LEU A 139 6.25 11.70 -3.01
C LEU A 139 4.82 11.61 -3.59
N ALA A 140 3.86 11.20 -2.77
CA ALA A 140 2.45 11.13 -3.13
C ALA A 140 1.73 12.49 -3.01
N GLY A 141 2.41 13.55 -2.53
CA GLY A 141 1.80 14.87 -2.29
C GLY A 141 0.84 14.88 -1.10
N LEU A 142 1.01 13.95 -0.15
CA LEU A 142 0.19 13.85 1.05
C LEU A 142 0.82 14.63 2.21
N PRO A 143 0.03 15.26 3.09
CA PRO A 143 0.54 15.91 4.30
C PRO A 143 1.17 14.89 5.26
N ASP A 144 2.08 15.37 6.09
CA ASP A 144 2.70 14.61 7.18
C ASP A 144 1.70 14.21 8.26
#